data_bc8d2cda879f36e114bd9fd434106531
#
_entry.id   bc8d2cda879f36e114bd9fd434106531
#
_cell.length_a   1.000
_cell.length_b   1.000
_cell.length_c   1.000
_cell.angle_alpha   90.00
_cell.angle_beta   90.00
_cell.angle_gamma   90.00
#
_symmetry.space_group_name_H-M   'P 1'
#
loop_
_entity.id
_entity.type
_entity.pdbx_description
1 polymer ?
#
loop_
_entity_poly.entity_id
_entity_poly.type
_entity_poly.pdbx_seq_one_letter_code
_entity_poly.pdbx_strand_id
1 'polypeptide(L)'
;RFDGFRFDLTKGFTQRKCNESNVGNYDASRIAILKDYASAIFQANPNAVMICEHFCETREENELAQAGMQLWKNMNNAYCQTAMGWLKDGDDLGWMWSGKCGMPFGSLVGFMESHDEERTTYKAAQWGNGACQSDLAVRMQRLGLNAAFSMLIPGPKMIWQFGELGYDISIEEGGRTSAKPTHWEYYDDASRKGLYDT
;
A
#
# COMPACT_ATOMS: atom_id res chain seq x y z
N ARG A 1 -23.69 4.03 -2.30
CA ARG A 1 -23.43 2.81 -3.08
C ARG A 1 -21.93 2.58 -3.06
N PHE A 2 -21.51 1.36 -2.79
CA PHE A 2 -20.11 0.95 -2.83
C PHE A 2 -19.89 0.07 -4.06
N ASP A 3 -18.72 0.19 -4.68
CA ASP A 3 -18.35 -0.59 -5.86
C ASP A 3 -17.47 -1.80 -5.51
N GLY A 4 -17.01 -1.89 -4.24
CA GLY A 4 -16.20 -2.99 -3.74
C GLY A 4 -15.96 -2.92 -2.25
N PHE A 5 -15.20 -3.89 -1.76
CA PHE A 5 -14.88 -4.07 -0.35
C PHE A 5 -13.42 -4.44 -0.17
N ARG A 6 -12.75 -3.84 0.81
CA ARG A 6 -11.48 -4.33 1.33
C ARG A 6 -11.74 -5.16 2.58
N PHE A 7 -11.30 -6.39 2.56
CA PHE A 7 -11.35 -7.30 3.70
C PHE A 7 -10.05 -7.20 4.47
N ASP A 8 -10.19 -6.84 5.74
CA ASP A 8 -9.09 -6.69 6.69
C ASP A 8 -8.57 -8.06 7.13
N LEU A 9 -7.26 -8.17 7.29
CA LEU A 9 -6.55 -9.32 7.87
C LEU A 9 -7.05 -10.69 7.35
N THR A 10 -7.20 -10.84 6.03
CA THR A 10 -7.76 -12.08 5.45
C THR A 10 -6.93 -13.34 5.71
N LYS A 11 -5.65 -13.20 6.08
CA LYS A 11 -4.87 -14.34 6.60
C LYS A 11 -5.47 -14.96 7.85
N GLY A 12 -6.26 -14.20 8.61
CA GLY A 12 -6.98 -14.67 9.80
C GLY A 12 -8.16 -15.61 9.54
N PHE A 13 -8.61 -15.77 8.28
CA PHE A 13 -9.66 -16.73 7.90
C PHE A 13 -9.20 -18.20 7.94
N THR A 14 -7.96 -18.44 8.34
CA THR A 14 -7.41 -19.80 8.52
C THR A 14 -8.29 -20.64 9.45
N GLN A 15 -8.48 -21.91 9.09
CA GLN A 15 -9.13 -22.91 9.94
C GLN A 15 -8.07 -23.79 10.65
N ARG A 16 -6.79 -23.45 10.46
CA ARG A 16 -5.67 -24.18 11.09
C ARG A 16 -5.27 -23.47 12.37
N LYS A 17 -4.79 -24.23 13.32
CA LYS A 17 -4.13 -23.70 14.50
C LYS A 17 -2.77 -23.13 14.08
N CYS A 18 -2.60 -21.82 14.21
CA CYS A 18 -1.38 -21.10 13.82
C CYS A 18 -1.01 -20.02 14.83
N ASN A 19 0.14 -19.42 14.64
CA ASN A 19 0.65 -18.26 15.37
C ASN A 19 1.26 -17.24 14.39
N GLU A 20 1.77 -16.14 14.89
CA GLU A 20 2.35 -15.07 14.07
C GLU A 20 3.46 -15.53 13.12
N SER A 21 4.27 -16.51 13.51
CA SER A 21 5.40 -16.98 12.70
C SER A 21 4.99 -17.85 11.51
N ASN A 22 3.80 -18.45 11.53
CA ASN A 22 3.37 -19.40 10.51
C ASN A 22 2.00 -19.13 9.90
N VAL A 23 1.28 -18.10 10.36
CA VAL A 23 -0.04 -17.72 9.81
C VAL A 23 0.05 -17.32 8.33
N GLY A 24 1.18 -16.83 7.87
CA GLY A 24 1.42 -16.48 6.46
C GLY A 24 1.70 -17.66 5.54
N ASN A 25 1.93 -18.86 6.07
CA ASN A 25 2.20 -20.05 5.26
C ASN A 25 0.94 -20.46 4.49
N TYR A 26 1.14 -21.11 3.34
CA TYR A 26 0.06 -21.57 2.47
C TYR A 26 -1.03 -22.34 3.21
N ASP A 27 -2.29 -21.95 3.01
CA ASP A 27 -3.46 -22.55 3.67
C ASP A 27 -4.69 -22.65 2.75
N ALA A 28 -4.94 -23.85 2.23
CA ALA A 28 -6.08 -24.14 1.37
C ALA A 28 -7.45 -23.88 2.05
N SER A 29 -7.52 -23.95 3.38
CA SER A 29 -8.80 -23.77 4.11
C SER A 29 -9.30 -22.33 4.01
N ARG A 30 -8.44 -21.34 4.18
CA ARG A 30 -8.83 -19.92 4.02
C ARG A 30 -9.02 -19.53 2.56
N ILE A 31 -8.24 -20.13 1.64
CA ILE A 31 -8.45 -19.93 0.21
C ILE A 31 -9.88 -20.33 -0.19
N ALA A 32 -10.36 -21.49 0.29
CA ALA A 32 -11.72 -21.95 0.02
C ALA A 32 -12.77 -20.94 0.51
N ILE A 33 -12.64 -20.48 1.76
CA ILE A 33 -13.57 -19.50 2.36
C ILE A 33 -13.57 -18.18 1.57
N LEU A 34 -12.39 -17.66 1.21
CA LEU A 34 -12.29 -16.41 0.48
C LEU A 34 -12.84 -16.54 -0.96
N LYS A 35 -12.66 -17.70 -1.61
CA LYS A 35 -13.28 -17.98 -2.91
C LYS A 35 -14.80 -18.06 -2.83
N ASP A 36 -15.35 -18.61 -1.74
CA ASP A 36 -16.81 -18.62 -1.52
C ASP A 36 -17.35 -17.19 -1.35
N TYR A 37 -16.66 -16.33 -0.61
CA TYR A 37 -17.02 -14.92 -0.48
C TYR A 37 -16.95 -14.20 -1.84
N ALA A 38 -15.86 -14.39 -2.57
CA ALA A 38 -15.71 -13.81 -3.91
C ALA A 38 -16.82 -14.26 -4.86
N SER A 39 -17.16 -15.55 -4.85
CA SER A 39 -18.24 -16.09 -5.66
C SER A 39 -19.57 -15.42 -5.35
N ALA A 40 -19.92 -15.29 -4.07
CA ALA A 40 -21.17 -14.63 -3.66
C ALA A 40 -21.22 -13.15 -4.06
N ILE A 41 -20.10 -12.43 -3.88
CA ILE A 41 -19.98 -11.02 -4.26
C ILE A 41 -20.15 -10.85 -5.77
N PHE A 42 -19.43 -11.62 -6.57
CA PHE A 42 -19.44 -11.51 -8.03
C PHE A 42 -20.75 -12.00 -8.66
N GLN A 43 -21.45 -12.95 -8.02
CA GLN A 43 -22.82 -13.31 -8.40
C GLN A 43 -23.81 -12.15 -8.18
N ALA A 44 -23.65 -11.42 -7.08
CA ALA A 44 -24.51 -10.27 -6.77
C ALA A 44 -24.17 -9.05 -7.65
N ASN A 45 -22.89 -8.82 -7.94
CA ASN A 45 -22.42 -7.76 -8.82
C ASN A 45 -21.11 -8.19 -9.50
N PRO A 46 -21.14 -8.59 -10.78
CA PRO A 46 -19.94 -9.02 -11.52
C PRO A 46 -18.84 -7.95 -11.64
N ASN A 47 -19.19 -6.68 -11.45
CA ASN A 47 -18.25 -5.55 -11.50
C ASN A 47 -17.75 -5.13 -10.10
N ALA A 48 -18.13 -5.84 -9.05
CA ALA A 48 -17.64 -5.54 -7.71
C ALA A 48 -16.15 -5.79 -7.60
N VAL A 49 -15.48 -5.00 -6.76
CA VAL A 49 -14.06 -5.19 -6.42
C VAL A 49 -13.96 -5.82 -5.04
N MET A 50 -13.22 -6.91 -4.93
CA MET A 50 -12.86 -7.53 -3.67
C MET A 50 -11.36 -7.43 -3.46
N ILE A 51 -10.93 -6.66 -2.46
CA ILE A 51 -9.53 -6.45 -2.09
C ILE A 51 -9.25 -7.21 -0.79
N CYS A 52 -8.20 -8.01 -0.76
CA CYS A 52 -7.78 -8.76 0.41
C CYS A 52 -6.49 -8.20 1.00
N GLU A 53 -6.53 -7.76 2.24
CA GLU A 53 -5.31 -7.59 3.01
C GLU A 53 -4.84 -8.97 3.48
N HIS A 54 -3.95 -9.59 2.72
CA HIS A 54 -3.62 -11.00 2.89
C HIS A 54 -2.24 -11.24 3.48
N PHE A 55 -1.20 -10.70 2.86
CA PHE A 55 0.20 -10.78 3.31
C PHE A 55 0.63 -12.21 3.65
N CYS A 56 0.41 -13.13 2.71
CA CYS A 56 0.79 -14.53 2.80
C CYS A 56 1.79 -14.90 1.70
N GLU A 57 2.11 -16.18 1.59
CA GLU A 57 2.96 -16.68 0.51
C GLU A 57 2.40 -16.28 -0.87
N THR A 58 3.30 -15.84 -1.77
CA THR A 58 2.94 -15.42 -3.13
C THR A 58 2.13 -16.47 -3.89
N ARG A 59 2.39 -17.75 -3.64
CA ARG A 59 1.62 -18.85 -4.24
C ARG A 59 0.14 -18.77 -3.86
N GLU A 60 -0.17 -18.52 -2.60
CA GLU A 60 -1.54 -18.40 -2.12
C GLU A 60 -2.20 -17.13 -2.66
N GLU A 61 -1.50 -16.01 -2.58
CA GLU A 61 -1.98 -14.74 -3.15
C GLU A 61 -2.29 -14.85 -4.63
N ASN A 62 -1.47 -15.61 -5.39
CA ASN A 62 -1.73 -15.87 -6.80
C ASN A 62 -3.03 -16.68 -7.01
N GLU A 63 -3.32 -17.67 -6.17
CA GLU A 63 -4.58 -18.43 -6.27
C GLU A 63 -5.82 -17.54 -6.01
N LEU A 64 -5.72 -16.60 -5.08
CA LEU A 64 -6.78 -15.61 -4.83
C LEU A 64 -6.92 -14.64 -6.01
N ALA A 65 -5.80 -14.18 -6.56
CA ALA A 65 -5.77 -13.32 -7.74
C ALA A 65 -6.39 -13.99 -8.98
N GLN A 66 -6.09 -15.28 -9.20
CA GLN A 66 -6.70 -16.07 -10.27
C GLN A 66 -8.23 -16.23 -10.10
N ALA A 67 -8.74 -16.13 -8.87
CA ALA A 67 -10.17 -16.14 -8.58
C ALA A 67 -10.83 -14.74 -8.70
N GLY A 68 -10.10 -13.73 -9.20
CA GLY A 68 -10.61 -12.38 -9.44
C GLY A 68 -10.48 -11.42 -8.27
N MET A 69 -9.88 -11.82 -7.16
CA MET A 69 -9.61 -10.93 -6.04
C MET A 69 -8.38 -10.06 -6.29
N GLN A 70 -8.36 -8.86 -5.69
CA GLN A 70 -7.19 -7.99 -5.66
C GLN A 70 -6.48 -8.13 -4.32
N LEU A 71 -5.15 -8.07 -4.34
CA LEU A 71 -4.31 -8.19 -3.15
C LEU A 71 -3.74 -6.83 -2.75
N TRP A 72 -3.83 -6.49 -1.48
CA TRP A 72 -3.28 -5.29 -0.89
C TRP A 72 -1.76 -5.37 -0.86
N LYS A 73 -1.07 -4.51 -1.62
CA LYS A 73 0.38 -4.61 -1.81
C LYS A 73 1.11 -3.47 -1.12
N ASN A 74 1.58 -3.76 0.09
CA ASN A 74 2.38 -2.84 0.88
C ASN A 74 3.78 -2.65 0.27
N MET A 75 4.09 -1.43 -0.15
CA MET A 75 5.40 -1.03 -0.67
C MET A 75 6.07 0.05 0.19
N ASN A 76 5.55 0.30 1.40
CA ASN A 76 6.00 1.40 2.26
C ASN A 76 7.51 1.39 2.47
N ASN A 77 8.10 0.24 2.84
CA ASN A 77 9.54 0.18 3.09
C ASN A 77 10.35 0.65 1.87
N ALA A 78 10.07 0.14 0.68
CA ALA A 78 10.78 0.49 -0.53
C ALA A 78 10.64 1.98 -0.87
N TYR A 79 9.42 2.52 -0.79
CA TYR A 79 9.17 3.94 -1.04
C TYR A 79 9.74 4.85 0.05
N CYS A 80 9.79 4.42 1.30
CA CYS A 80 10.50 5.14 2.36
C CYS A 80 12.01 5.20 2.10
N GLN A 81 12.64 4.09 1.69
CA GLN A 81 14.07 4.07 1.36
C GLN A 81 14.40 5.04 0.22
N THR A 82 13.60 5.04 -0.84
CA THR A 82 13.77 5.97 -1.97
C THR A 82 13.52 7.42 -1.56
N ALA A 83 12.48 7.71 -0.77
CA ALA A 83 12.20 9.05 -0.24
C ALA A 83 13.32 9.57 0.65
N MET A 84 13.87 8.71 1.51
CA MET A 84 14.99 9.03 2.38
C MET A 84 16.33 9.18 1.63
N GLY A 85 16.43 8.74 0.37
CA GLY A 85 17.67 8.78 -0.40
C GLY A 85 18.66 7.66 -0.04
N TRP A 86 18.18 6.54 0.49
CA TRP A 86 18.99 5.36 0.77
C TRP A 86 18.83 4.34 -0.36
N LEU A 87 19.96 3.86 -0.88
CA LEU A 87 20.03 2.78 -1.87
C LEU A 87 20.51 1.51 -1.17
N LYS A 88 19.57 0.72 -0.67
CA LYS A 88 19.86 -0.51 0.09
C LYS A 88 18.85 -1.61 -0.30
N ASP A 89 19.08 -2.81 0.23
CA ASP A 89 18.15 -3.93 0.11
C ASP A 89 16.74 -3.52 0.59
N GLY A 90 15.74 -3.87 -0.21
CA GLY A 90 14.33 -3.55 0.07
C GLY A 90 13.79 -2.31 -0.66
N ASP A 91 14.57 -1.67 -1.52
CA ASP A 91 14.18 -0.53 -2.36
C ASP A 91 13.66 -0.92 -3.75
N ASP A 92 13.45 -2.21 -4.01
CA ASP A 92 12.95 -2.72 -5.29
C ASP A 92 11.44 -2.40 -5.47
N LEU A 93 11.15 -1.32 -6.15
CA LEU A 93 9.80 -0.87 -6.46
C LEU A 93 9.05 -1.82 -7.41
N GLY A 94 9.75 -2.68 -8.12
CA GLY A 94 9.16 -3.63 -9.07
C GLY A 94 8.19 -4.63 -8.44
N TRP A 95 8.25 -4.87 -7.13
CA TRP A 95 7.32 -5.75 -6.42
C TRP A 95 5.88 -5.23 -6.35
N MET A 96 5.64 -3.99 -6.76
CA MET A 96 4.30 -3.45 -6.96
C MET A 96 3.63 -3.95 -8.24
N TRP A 97 4.39 -4.50 -9.18
CA TRP A 97 3.89 -5.01 -10.44
C TRP A 97 3.46 -6.48 -10.34
N SER A 98 2.19 -6.75 -10.63
CA SER A 98 1.61 -8.10 -10.60
C SER A 98 2.38 -9.10 -11.48
N GLY A 99 2.88 -8.67 -12.64
CA GLY A 99 3.67 -9.51 -13.53
C GLY A 99 4.97 -10.03 -12.91
N LYS A 100 5.65 -9.23 -12.06
CA LYS A 100 6.83 -9.68 -11.32
C LYS A 100 6.48 -10.75 -10.28
N CYS A 101 5.28 -10.70 -9.74
CA CYS A 101 4.76 -11.68 -8.78
C CYS A 101 4.14 -12.93 -9.46
N GLY A 102 4.13 -12.99 -10.80
CA GLY A 102 3.47 -14.07 -11.54
C GLY A 102 1.95 -14.08 -11.42
N MET A 103 1.34 -12.93 -11.11
CA MET A 103 -0.08 -12.77 -10.89
C MET A 103 -0.77 -12.15 -12.11
N PRO A 104 -2.11 -12.31 -12.26
CA PRO A 104 -2.88 -11.64 -13.31
C PRO A 104 -2.68 -10.12 -13.30
N PHE A 105 -2.80 -9.50 -14.47
CA PHE A 105 -2.72 -8.05 -14.61
C PHE A 105 -3.76 -7.35 -13.74
N GLY A 106 -3.33 -6.31 -13.00
CA GLY A 106 -4.21 -5.50 -12.17
C GLY A 106 -4.64 -6.13 -10.85
N SER A 107 -4.09 -7.28 -10.47
CA SER A 107 -4.46 -7.97 -9.23
C SER A 107 -3.81 -7.40 -7.95
N LEU A 108 -2.85 -6.49 -8.07
CA LEU A 108 -2.21 -5.85 -6.92
C LEU A 108 -2.68 -4.40 -6.78
N VAL A 109 -3.25 -4.06 -5.62
CA VAL A 109 -3.50 -2.67 -5.21
C VAL A 109 -2.27 -2.18 -4.47
N GLY A 110 -1.40 -1.48 -5.19
CA GLY A 110 -0.14 -1.01 -4.63
C GLY A 110 -0.28 0.32 -3.89
N PHE A 111 0.47 0.50 -2.81
CA PHE A 111 0.49 1.75 -2.07
C PHE A 111 1.87 2.04 -1.44
N MET A 112 2.16 3.33 -1.29
CA MET A 112 3.38 3.81 -0.65
C MET A 112 3.21 3.94 0.87
N GLU A 113 2.01 4.27 1.32
CA GLU A 113 1.64 4.45 2.72
C GLU A 113 0.15 4.17 2.92
N SER A 114 -0.25 3.82 4.14
CA SER A 114 -1.63 3.56 4.51
C SER A 114 -1.91 4.03 5.94
N HIS A 115 -3.05 3.62 6.50
CA HIS A 115 -3.38 3.84 7.90
C HIS A 115 -2.52 3.03 8.88
N ASP A 116 -1.76 2.03 8.39
CA ASP A 116 -0.93 1.12 9.20
C ASP A 116 0.56 1.43 9.12
N GLU A 117 1.02 2.12 8.07
CA GLU A 117 2.42 2.42 7.87
C GLU A 117 2.74 3.89 8.14
N GLU A 118 3.98 4.14 8.59
CA GLU A 118 4.48 5.50 8.77
C GLU A 118 4.57 6.24 7.43
N ARG A 119 4.33 7.54 7.48
CA ARG A 119 4.38 8.42 6.31
C ARG A 119 5.77 8.49 5.70
N THR A 120 5.84 8.39 4.39
CA THR A 120 7.11 8.49 3.64
C THR A 120 7.80 9.82 3.88
N THR A 121 7.04 10.91 3.93
CA THR A 121 7.56 12.26 4.20
C THR A 121 8.08 12.38 5.63
N TYR A 122 7.35 11.85 6.62
CA TYR A 122 7.81 11.82 7.99
C TYR A 122 9.12 11.05 8.12
N LYS A 123 9.19 9.85 7.54
CA LYS A 123 10.41 9.05 7.54
C LYS A 123 11.58 9.79 6.91
N ALA A 124 11.36 10.45 5.78
CA ALA A 124 12.41 11.23 5.13
C ALA A 124 12.87 12.42 5.99
N ALA A 125 11.95 13.10 6.69
CA ALA A 125 12.30 14.19 7.60
C ALA A 125 13.08 13.73 8.83
N GLN A 126 12.84 12.53 9.34
CA GLN A 126 13.52 12.01 10.54
C GLN A 126 14.85 11.32 10.23
N TRP A 127 14.91 10.55 9.15
CA TRP A 127 16.04 9.65 8.87
C TRP A 127 16.57 9.76 7.44
N GLY A 128 16.22 10.83 6.72
CA GLY A 128 16.68 11.06 5.36
C GLY A 128 18.18 11.36 5.27
N ASN A 129 18.76 11.05 4.11
CA ASN A 129 20.16 11.31 3.80
C ASN A 129 20.35 12.76 3.32
N GLY A 130 21.16 13.54 4.03
CA GLY A 130 21.49 14.91 3.64
C GLY A 130 20.26 15.80 3.44
N ALA A 131 20.12 16.40 2.27
CA ALA A 131 19.01 17.30 1.96
C ALA A 131 17.61 16.63 1.99
N CYS A 132 17.52 15.31 1.85
CA CYS A 132 16.26 14.60 2.03
C CYS A 132 15.70 14.79 3.44
N GLN A 133 16.56 14.91 4.44
CA GLN A 133 16.17 15.17 5.82
C GLN A 133 15.89 16.67 6.09
N SER A 134 16.76 17.56 5.62
CA SER A 134 16.78 18.96 6.04
C SER A 134 15.99 19.92 5.15
N ASP A 135 15.66 19.53 3.93
CA ASP A 135 15.05 20.40 2.92
C ASP A 135 13.71 19.86 2.43
N LEU A 136 12.64 20.62 2.68
CA LEU A 136 11.28 20.25 2.26
C LEU A 136 11.16 20.15 0.73
N ALA A 137 11.76 21.07 -0.01
CA ALA A 137 11.65 21.07 -1.48
C ALA A 137 12.31 19.81 -2.06
N VAL A 138 13.48 19.41 -1.53
CA VAL A 138 14.14 18.16 -1.93
C VAL A 138 13.29 16.94 -1.58
N ARG A 139 12.65 16.91 -0.39
CA ARG A 139 11.71 15.84 -0.04
C ARG A 139 10.56 15.74 -1.02
N MET A 140 9.92 16.88 -1.36
CA MET A 140 8.79 16.89 -2.30
C MET A 140 9.21 16.42 -3.70
N GLN A 141 10.39 16.80 -4.19
CA GLN A 141 10.94 16.28 -5.45
C GLN A 141 11.17 14.76 -5.40
N ARG A 142 11.68 14.24 -4.30
CA ARG A 142 11.86 12.79 -4.11
C ARG A 142 10.52 12.04 -4.08
N LEU A 143 9.52 12.62 -3.42
CA LEU A 143 8.17 12.05 -3.41
C LEU A 143 7.50 12.13 -4.78
N GLY A 144 7.72 13.19 -5.57
CA GLY A 144 7.28 13.30 -6.95
C GLY A 144 7.87 12.18 -7.82
N LEU A 145 9.15 11.86 -7.62
CA LEU A 145 9.76 10.70 -8.29
C LEU A 145 9.09 9.37 -7.85
N ASN A 146 8.84 9.20 -6.56
CA ASN A 146 8.11 8.04 -6.04
C ASN A 146 6.70 7.94 -6.63
N ALA A 147 5.98 9.05 -6.71
CA ALA A 147 4.66 9.13 -7.32
C ALA A 147 4.70 8.74 -8.79
N ALA A 148 5.65 9.25 -9.57
CA ALA A 148 5.83 8.89 -10.96
C ALA A 148 6.05 7.37 -11.13
N PHE A 149 6.94 6.76 -10.38
CA PHE A 149 7.14 5.31 -10.40
C PHE A 149 5.87 4.55 -9.99
N SER A 150 5.22 4.97 -8.91
CA SER A 150 4.00 4.33 -8.43
C SER A 150 2.89 4.36 -9.47
N MET A 151 2.64 5.53 -10.09
CA MET A 151 1.54 5.71 -11.05
C MET A 151 1.81 5.01 -12.39
N LEU A 152 3.06 4.93 -12.83
CA LEU A 152 3.43 4.28 -14.09
C LEU A 152 3.45 2.76 -14.02
N ILE A 153 3.60 2.14 -12.86
CA ILE A 153 3.49 0.68 -12.70
C ILE A 153 2.03 0.27 -12.97
N PRO A 154 1.77 -0.70 -13.87
CA PRO A 154 0.41 -1.11 -14.19
C PRO A 154 -0.35 -1.70 -13.00
N GLY A 155 -1.63 -1.36 -12.84
CA GLY A 155 -2.53 -1.86 -11.81
C GLY A 155 -3.17 -0.76 -10.95
N PRO A 156 -4.14 -1.10 -10.10
CA PRO A 156 -4.77 -0.15 -9.20
C PRO A 156 -3.81 0.35 -8.10
N LYS A 157 -4.05 1.57 -7.65
CA LYS A 157 -3.25 2.26 -6.63
C LYS A 157 -4.15 2.79 -5.53
N MET A 158 -3.58 2.88 -4.33
CA MET A 158 -4.18 3.64 -3.25
C MET A 158 -3.22 4.76 -2.83
N ILE A 159 -3.74 5.99 -2.79
CA ILE A 159 -3.07 7.13 -2.17
C ILE A 159 -3.73 7.33 -0.82
N TRP A 160 -2.93 7.30 0.24
CA TRP A 160 -3.44 7.56 1.58
C TRP A 160 -3.56 9.06 1.81
N GLN A 161 -4.52 9.44 2.64
CA GLN A 161 -4.92 10.81 2.99
C GLN A 161 -3.73 11.78 3.07
N PHE A 162 -3.77 12.83 2.26
CA PHE A 162 -2.75 13.88 2.12
C PHE A 162 -1.34 13.39 1.68
N GLY A 163 -1.18 12.13 1.30
CA GLY A 163 0.08 11.63 0.73
C GLY A 163 0.48 12.39 -0.52
N GLU A 164 -0.50 12.83 -1.32
CA GLU A 164 -0.34 13.69 -2.51
C GLU A 164 0.20 15.10 -2.19
N LEU A 165 0.15 15.52 -0.94
CA LEU A 165 0.72 16.77 -0.44
C LEU A 165 1.93 16.56 0.47
N GLY A 166 2.46 15.34 0.52
CA GLY A 166 3.61 15.01 1.33
C GLY A 166 3.34 15.15 2.83
N TYR A 167 2.26 14.52 3.32
CA TYR A 167 1.89 14.56 4.72
C TYR A 167 3.00 14.02 5.62
N ASP A 168 3.42 14.81 6.62
CA ASP A 168 4.59 14.58 7.46
C ASP A 168 4.31 14.46 8.96
N ILE A 169 3.03 14.30 9.33
CA ILE A 169 2.66 13.98 10.70
C ILE A 169 2.75 12.46 10.92
N SER A 170 3.41 12.07 12.01
CA SER A 170 3.58 10.65 12.35
C SER A 170 2.25 9.93 12.52
N ILE A 171 2.23 8.65 12.17
CA ILE A 171 1.11 7.75 12.47
C ILE A 171 0.88 7.63 13.99
N GLU A 172 1.90 7.88 14.81
CA GLU A 172 1.79 7.84 16.28
C GLU A 172 1.27 9.15 16.90
N GLU A 173 1.10 10.22 16.11
CA GLU A 173 0.59 11.48 16.61
C GLU A 173 -0.79 11.34 17.26
N GLY A 174 -0.88 11.72 18.53
CA GLY A 174 -2.11 11.57 19.34
C GLY A 174 -2.49 10.11 19.64
N GLY A 175 -1.63 9.15 19.30
CA GLY A 175 -1.87 7.72 19.37
C GLY A 175 -2.16 7.10 17.99
N ARG A 176 -1.72 5.85 17.78
CA ARG A 176 -1.77 5.17 16.47
C ARG A 176 -3.15 5.16 15.83
N THR A 177 -4.20 4.96 16.60
CA THR A 177 -5.59 4.86 16.11
C THR A 177 -6.38 6.18 16.22
N SER A 178 -5.75 7.26 16.66
CA SER A 178 -6.40 8.57 16.75
C SER A 178 -6.61 9.19 15.37
N ALA A 179 -7.60 10.09 15.26
CA ALA A 179 -7.75 10.93 14.08
C ALA A 179 -6.50 11.81 13.91
N LYS A 180 -5.97 11.84 12.71
CA LYS A 180 -4.84 12.70 12.37
C LYS A 180 -5.33 14.08 11.95
N PRO A 181 -4.61 15.17 12.28
CA PRO A 181 -4.99 16.50 11.88
C PRO A 181 -5.05 16.62 10.35
N THR A 182 -6.01 17.40 9.88
CA THR A 182 -6.10 17.78 8.47
C THR A 182 -5.24 19.01 8.20
N HIS A 183 -4.51 19.01 7.09
CA HIS A 183 -3.59 20.07 6.72
C HIS A 183 -3.88 20.55 5.30
N TRP A 184 -5.07 21.15 5.08
CA TRP A 184 -5.45 21.71 3.78
C TRP A 184 -4.53 22.85 3.34
N GLU A 185 -3.94 23.58 4.28
CA GLU A 185 -2.96 24.65 4.05
C GLU A 185 -1.66 24.13 3.40
N TYR A 186 -1.40 22.83 3.41
CA TYR A 186 -0.26 22.26 2.67
C TYR A 186 -0.33 22.58 1.18
N TYR A 187 -1.52 22.75 0.64
CA TYR A 187 -1.71 23.14 -0.75
C TYR A 187 -1.18 24.55 -1.07
N ASP A 188 -1.03 25.41 -0.06
CA ASP A 188 -0.50 26.78 -0.21
C ASP A 188 1.04 26.80 -0.28
N ASP A 189 1.73 25.72 0.13
CA ASP A 189 3.17 25.58 -0.02
C ASP A 189 3.55 25.17 -1.44
N ALA A 190 4.41 25.94 -2.10
CA ALA A 190 4.77 25.75 -3.50
C ALA A 190 5.42 24.37 -3.78
N SER A 191 6.22 23.85 -2.85
CA SER A 191 6.88 22.55 -3.01
C SER A 191 5.89 21.39 -2.89
N ARG A 192 4.96 21.48 -1.94
CA ARG A 192 3.90 20.47 -1.73
C ARG A 192 2.89 20.50 -2.88
N LYS A 193 2.51 21.70 -3.31
CA LYS A 193 1.67 21.86 -4.51
C LYS A 193 2.36 21.29 -5.74
N GLY A 194 3.67 21.48 -5.90
CA GLY A 194 4.44 20.88 -6.97
C GLY A 194 4.39 19.35 -6.96
N LEU A 195 4.38 18.71 -5.76
CA LEU A 195 4.15 17.27 -5.64
C LEU A 195 2.74 16.87 -6.11
N TYR A 196 1.73 17.63 -5.69
CA TYR A 196 0.33 17.39 -6.09
C TYR A 196 0.12 17.47 -7.61
N ASP A 197 0.82 18.41 -8.26
CA ASP A 197 0.70 18.66 -9.70
C ASP A 197 1.52 17.64 -10.55
N THR A 198 2.30 16.74 -9.92
CA THR A 198 3.12 15.72 -10.61
C THR A 198 2.27 14.53 -11.06
#